data_f3e5aa78e11647292992db417f867dff
#
_entry.id   f3e5aa78e11647292992db417f867dff
#
_cell.length_a   1.000
_cell.length_b   1.000
_cell.length_c   1.000
_cell.angle_alpha   90.00
_cell.angle_beta   90.00
_cell.angle_gamma   90.00
#
_symmetry.space_group_name_H-M   'P 1'
#
loop_
_entity.id
_entity.type
_entity.pdbx_description
1 polymer ?
#
loop_
_entity_poly.entity_id
_entity_poly.type
_entity_poly.pdbx_seq_one_letter_code
_entity_poly.pdbx_strand_id
1 'polypeptide(L)'
;MKGIYIGLPIWGAKYIEQWNKYALPALLAPGNLEHINRCSPTTLWIYTSIQDAERIKAVSFYKQLCEVLEGRVKFVLIGVDAAELVERLHPFHHHGGTCFKNCQNMCIAQAWKDDCGYMCTAADVTWSNRTGWGVETALSLGKRAWMYAGYGADGRLIPWFEANRRSDGIIDISPLEFSKALLDASDGARLPNSIEMSDFGASPGNLRWVVKDRGFLVRPHHVNIGWIYPEKGPVFCNHGTDHEMAQLALSNWDQVYATYDTTEYLGCAINDLGNSGPEIEGKVYPQYSREHVALYLKVATSEWHRHWMQQHWWAHDGSLPPGTPERVEVEAASDIEIAAIMEVYSRVTAFGGMTPELSRAEWSIRHWDYPMKSK
;
A
#
# COMPACT_ATOMS: atom_id res chain seq x y z
N MET A 1 12.03 8.25 20.61
CA MET A 1 10.96 8.78 19.72
C MET A 1 10.09 9.73 20.50
N LYS A 2 9.91 10.97 20.04
CA LYS A 2 9.15 12.03 20.73
C LYS A 2 7.67 12.10 20.35
N GLY A 3 7.29 11.52 19.22
CA GLY A 3 5.93 11.54 18.71
C GLY A 3 5.80 10.78 17.40
N ILE A 4 4.62 10.83 16.80
CA ILE A 4 4.32 10.24 15.48
C ILE A 4 3.77 11.36 14.57
N TYR A 5 4.29 11.47 13.37
CA TYR A 5 3.76 12.33 12.32
C TYR A 5 3.00 11.49 11.31
N ILE A 6 1.76 11.86 11.05
CA ILE A 6 0.95 11.28 9.99
C ILE A 6 0.95 12.26 8.82
N GLY A 7 1.45 11.86 7.67
CA GLY A 7 1.46 12.67 6.46
C GLY A 7 0.22 12.39 5.60
N LEU A 8 -0.60 13.40 5.37
CA LEU A 8 -1.79 13.35 4.52
C LEU A 8 -1.71 14.39 3.40
N PRO A 9 -1.19 14.05 2.23
CA PRO A 9 -1.37 14.86 1.04
C PRO A 9 -2.81 14.70 0.52
N ILE A 10 -3.55 15.80 0.43
CA ILE A 10 -4.94 15.78 -0.03
C ILE A 10 -5.33 17.12 -0.65
N TRP A 11 -5.84 17.09 -1.87
CA TRP A 11 -6.39 18.25 -2.60
C TRP A 11 -7.44 17.82 -3.61
N GLY A 12 -8.27 18.77 -4.01
CA GLY A 12 -9.38 18.57 -4.93
C GLY A 12 -10.63 18.01 -4.24
N ALA A 13 -11.79 18.49 -4.68
CA ALA A 13 -13.08 18.20 -4.03
C ALA A 13 -13.36 16.69 -3.95
N LYS A 14 -13.01 15.92 -5.00
CA LYS A 14 -13.23 14.46 -5.07
C LYS A 14 -12.50 13.73 -3.94
N TYR A 15 -11.21 13.99 -3.76
CA TYR A 15 -10.40 13.31 -2.74
C TYR A 15 -10.77 13.75 -1.32
N ILE A 16 -11.15 15.02 -1.13
CA ILE A 16 -11.63 15.51 0.17
C ILE A 16 -12.96 14.84 0.53
N GLU A 17 -13.87 14.68 -0.43
CA GLU A 17 -15.13 13.98 -0.22
C GLU A 17 -14.91 12.50 0.09
N GLN A 18 -14.04 11.82 -0.65
CA GLN A 18 -13.68 10.41 -0.42
C GLN A 18 -13.06 10.21 0.97
N TRP A 19 -12.12 11.07 1.34
CA TRP A 19 -11.51 11.06 2.66
C TRP A 19 -12.55 11.25 3.77
N ASN A 20 -13.42 12.24 3.64
CA ASN A 20 -14.49 12.49 4.61
C ASN A 20 -15.49 11.34 4.73
N LYS A 21 -15.78 10.66 3.61
CA LYS A 21 -16.75 9.58 3.60
C LYS A 21 -16.20 8.24 4.10
N TYR A 22 -14.93 7.92 3.81
CA TYR A 22 -14.42 6.58 4.05
C TYR A 22 -13.15 6.54 4.91
N ALA A 23 -12.08 7.21 4.48
CA ALA A 23 -10.79 7.11 5.15
C ALA A 23 -10.79 7.76 6.54
N LEU A 24 -11.34 8.96 6.71
CA LEU A 24 -11.38 9.64 8.00
C LEU A 24 -12.29 8.93 9.02
N PRO A 25 -13.52 8.49 8.67
CA PRO A 25 -14.35 7.70 9.59
C PRO A 25 -13.69 6.37 10.01
N ALA A 26 -12.98 5.71 9.12
CA ALA A 26 -12.22 4.51 9.47
C ALA A 26 -11.00 4.82 10.35
N LEU A 27 -10.30 5.93 10.09
CA LEU A 27 -9.19 6.38 10.92
C LEU A 27 -9.62 6.74 12.35
N LEU A 28 -10.84 7.24 12.51
CA LEU A 28 -11.44 7.57 13.81
C LEU A 28 -12.09 6.36 14.52
N ALA A 29 -12.11 5.18 13.89
CA ALA A 29 -12.61 3.97 14.51
C ALA A 29 -11.79 3.59 15.76
N PRO A 30 -12.42 2.88 16.75
CA PRO A 30 -11.73 2.40 17.94
C PRO A 30 -10.49 1.55 17.58
N GLY A 31 -9.39 1.77 18.28
CA GLY A 31 -8.12 1.07 18.01
C GLY A 31 -7.26 1.67 16.89
N ASN A 32 -7.70 2.75 16.27
CA ASN A 32 -6.95 3.46 15.22
C ASN A 32 -6.31 4.76 15.77
N LEU A 33 -6.69 5.92 15.31
CA LEU A 33 -5.98 7.19 15.59
C LEU A 33 -5.85 7.50 17.09
N GLU A 34 -6.91 7.28 17.86
CA GLU A 34 -6.87 7.46 19.31
C GLU A 34 -5.83 6.53 19.97
N HIS A 35 -5.77 5.28 19.52
CA HIS A 35 -4.82 4.31 20.03
C HIS A 35 -3.38 4.70 19.66
N ILE A 36 -3.14 5.09 18.42
CA ILE A 36 -1.84 5.59 17.97
C ILE A 36 -1.41 6.80 18.81
N ASN A 37 -2.33 7.74 19.04
CA ASN A 37 -2.06 8.92 19.86
C ASN A 37 -1.75 8.59 21.34
N ARG A 38 -2.32 7.51 21.88
CA ARG A 38 -1.98 6.99 23.21
C ARG A 38 -0.60 6.33 23.25
N CYS A 39 -0.20 5.62 22.18
CA CYS A 39 1.14 5.04 22.08
C CYS A 39 2.22 6.11 22.05
N SER A 40 1.97 7.21 21.34
CA SER A 40 2.89 8.35 21.25
C SER A 40 2.14 9.59 20.77
N PRO A 41 2.46 10.80 21.28
CA PRO A 41 1.81 12.04 20.82
C PRO A 41 1.84 12.15 19.30
N THR A 42 0.65 12.22 18.68
CA THR A 42 0.51 12.17 17.23
C THR A 42 0.12 13.52 16.65
N THR A 43 0.78 13.94 15.58
CA THR A 43 0.46 15.14 14.80
C THR A 43 0.09 14.78 13.38
N LEU A 44 -1.08 15.21 12.91
CA LEU A 44 -1.47 15.08 11.52
C LEU A 44 -0.98 16.29 10.72
N TRP A 45 -0.19 16.05 9.68
CA TRP A 45 0.28 17.04 8.73
C TRP A 45 -0.52 16.92 7.44
N ILE A 46 -1.37 17.91 7.16
CA ILE A 46 -2.22 17.97 5.98
C ILE A 46 -1.55 18.88 4.94
N TYR A 47 -1.12 18.28 3.83
CA TYR A 47 -0.54 18.99 2.69
C TYR A 47 -1.66 19.24 1.68
N THR A 48 -2.00 20.51 1.45
CA THR A 48 -3.16 20.87 0.64
C THR A 48 -3.07 22.28 0.05
N SER A 49 -3.99 22.65 -0.84
CA SER A 49 -4.13 24.02 -1.33
C SER A 49 -4.77 24.94 -0.28
N ILE A 50 -4.62 26.26 -0.47
CA ILE A 50 -5.28 27.25 0.39
C ILE A 50 -6.80 27.08 0.36
N GLN A 51 -7.40 26.87 -0.83
CA GLN A 51 -8.83 26.70 -0.99
C GLN A 51 -9.35 25.42 -0.35
N ASP A 52 -8.59 24.34 -0.48
CA ASP A 52 -8.97 23.04 0.05
C ASP A 52 -8.78 22.94 1.56
N ALA A 53 -7.88 23.73 2.16
CA ALA A 53 -7.73 23.79 3.60
C ALA A 53 -9.05 24.18 4.30
N GLU A 54 -9.79 25.14 3.75
CA GLU A 54 -11.10 25.54 4.31
C GLU A 54 -12.18 24.46 4.08
N ARG A 55 -12.13 23.76 2.94
CA ARG A 55 -13.02 22.61 2.68
C ARG A 55 -12.77 21.47 3.67
N ILE A 56 -11.50 21.16 3.94
CA ILE A 56 -11.10 20.13 4.90
C ILE A 56 -11.57 20.48 6.32
N LYS A 57 -11.44 21.72 6.74
CA LYS A 57 -11.95 22.18 8.05
C LYS A 57 -13.48 22.10 8.17
N ALA A 58 -14.19 22.14 7.04
CA ALA A 58 -15.65 22.07 6.99
C ALA A 58 -16.20 20.63 6.92
N VAL A 59 -15.34 19.58 6.82
CA VAL A 59 -15.86 18.19 6.80
C VAL A 59 -16.43 17.78 8.16
N SER A 60 -17.40 16.88 8.14
CA SER A 60 -18.20 16.53 9.32
C SER A 60 -17.39 16.02 10.51
N PHE A 61 -16.29 15.26 10.24
CA PHE A 61 -15.47 14.65 11.27
C PHE A 61 -14.24 15.48 11.69
N TYR A 62 -14.06 16.68 11.13
CA TYR A 62 -12.86 17.50 11.42
C TYR A 62 -12.74 17.89 12.90
N LYS A 63 -13.87 18.25 13.53
CA LYS A 63 -13.89 18.57 14.97
C LYS A 63 -13.45 17.38 15.81
N GLN A 64 -13.99 16.19 15.56
CA GLN A 64 -13.62 14.96 16.28
C GLN A 64 -12.15 14.60 16.05
N LEU A 65 -11.65 14.77 14.81
CA LEU A 65 -10.23 14.60 14.50
C LEU A 65 -9.34 15.51 15.36
N CYS A 66 -9.71 16.79 15.47
CA CYS A 66 -8.98 17.74 16.32
C CYS A 66 -9.06 17.37 17.81
N GLU A 67 -10.18 16.87 18.28
CA GLU A 67 -10.35 16.42 19.67
C GLU A 67 -9.46 15.21 19.96
N VAL A 68 -9.46 14.19 19.11
CA VAL A 68 -8.62 12.99 19.25
C VAL A 68 -7.12 13.33 19.23
N LEU A 69 -6.72 14.28 18.42
CA LEU A 69 -5.32 14.72 18.32
C LEU A 69 -4.98 15.90 19.24
N GLU A 70 -5.89 16.31 20.15
CA GLU A 70 -5.67 17.44 21.08
C GLU A 70 -5.22 18.73 20.35
N GLY A 71 -5.80 18.98 19.18
CA GLY A 71 -5.47 20.13 18.35
C GLY A 71 -4.17 19.99 17.51
N ARG A 72 -3.49 18.84 17.56
CA ARG A 72 -2.26 18.63 16.78
C ARG A 72 -2.55 18.30 15.31
N VAL A 73 -3.26 19.19 14.63
CA VAL A 73 -3.50 19.15 13.18
C VAL A 73 -2.83 20.37 12.56
N LYS A 74 -1.92 20.13 11.62
CA LYS A 74 -1.13 21.16 10.96
C LYS A 74 -1.41 21.15 9.46
N PHE A 75 -1.62 22.34 8.89
CA PHE A 75 -1.73 22.53 7.45
C PHE A 75 -0.41 23.00 6.88
N VAL A 76 0.04 22.33 5.82
CA VAL A 76 1.14 22.79 4.98
C VAL A 76 0.53 23.16 3.62
N LEU A 77 0.54 24.45 3.33
CA LEU A 77 -0.05 24.96 2.09
C LEU A 77 0.93 24.76 0.93
N ILE A 78 0.50 24.02 -0.06
CA ILE A 78 1.27 23.76 -1.28
C ILE A 78 0.65 24.52 -2.46
N GLY A 79 1.52 24.99 -3.35
CA GLY A 79 1.09 25.67 -4.59
C GLY A 79 0.58 24.62 -5.61
N VAL A 80 -0.67 24.24 -5.51
CA VAL A 80 -1.30 23.24 -6.41
C VAL A 80 -1.31 23.74 -7.85
N ASP A 81 -1.38 25.05 -8.07
CA ASP A 81 -1.27 25.66 -9.41
C ASP A 81 0.06 25.28 -10.10
N ALA A 82 1.14 25.09 -9.33
CA ALA A 82 2.39 24.58 -9.84
C ALA A 82 2.29 23.10 -10.27
N ALA A 83 1.50 22.28 -9.57
CA ALA A 83 1.25 20.90 -9.96
C ALA A 83 0.43 20.82 -11.27
N GLU A 84 -0.62 21.64 -11.42
CA GLU A 84 -1.38 21.74 -12.68
C GLU A 84 -0.52 22.24 -13.83
N LEU A 85 0.38 23.18 -13.58
CA LEU A 85 1.31 23.68 -14.60
C LEU A 85 2.28 22.59 -15.04
N VAL A 86 2.79 21.80 -14.08
CA VAL A 86 3.67 20.67 -14.38
C VAL A 86 2.93 19.58 -15.13
N GLU A 87 1.66 19.30 -14.81
CA GLU A 87 0.81 18.37 -15.57
C GLU A 87 0.64 18.78 -17.03
N ARG A 88 0.49 20.06 -17.31
CA ARG A 88 0.39 20.59 -18.68
C ARG A 88 1.70 20.49 -19.46
N LEU A 89 2.84 20.57 -18.77
CA LEU A 89 4.18 20.59 -19.39
C LEU A 89 4.76 19.19 -19.65
N HIS A 90 4.26 18.17 -18.94
CA HIS A 90 4.77 16.80 -19.03
C HIS A 90 3.64 15.76 -19.08
N PRO A 91 3.01 15.55 -20.25
CA PRO A 91 1.86 14.65 -20.40
C PRO A 91 2.15 13.16 -20.09
N PHE A 92 3.43 12.79 -19.91
CA PHE A 92 3.85 11.39 -19.68
C PHE A 92 4.17 11.04 -18.23
N HIS A 93 4.06 11.98 -17.29
CA HIS A 93 4.26 11.72 -15.88
C HIS A 93 2.98 11.98 -15.09
N HIS A 94 2.59 11.06 -14.22
CA HIS A 94 1.49 11.25 -13.27
C HIS A 94 1.92 12.26 -12.18
N HIS A 95 1.79 13.55 -12.46
CA HIS A 95 2.30 14.63 -11.61
C HIS A 95 1.64 14.72 -10.24
N GLY A 96 0.36 14.35 -10.15
CA GLY A 96 -0.30 14.18 -8.85
C GLY A 96 0.47 13.22 -7.96
N GLY A 97 0.95 12.10 -8.51
CA GLY A 97 1.81 11.15 -7.80
C GLY A 97 3.14 11.75 -7.36
N THR A 98 3.79 12.60 -8.17
CA THR A 98 5.04 13.26 -7.80
C THR A 98 4.84 14.27 -6.67
N CYS A 99 3.79 15.09 -6.74
CA CYS A 99 3.46 16.03 -5.67
C CYS A 99 3.13 15.29 -4.36
N PHE A 100 2.33 14.22 -4.44
CA PHE A 100 2.02 13.34 -3.33
C PHE A 100 3.29 12.80 -2.67
N LYS A 101 4.20 12.21 -3.45
CA LYS A 101 5.49 11.67 -2.96
C LYS A 101 6.35 12.74 -2.31
N ASN A 102 6.43 13.93 -2.89
CA ASN A 102 7.18 15.05 -2.32
C ASN A 102 6.62 15.47 -0.96
N CYS A 103 5.31 15.53 -0.80
CA CYS A 103 4.68 15.81 0.50
C CYS A 103 5.02 14.73 1.54
N GLN A 104 5.00 13.47 1.16
CA GLN A 104 5.40 12.37 2.03
C GLN A 104 6.88 12.46 2.42
N ASN A 105 7.76 12.74 1.44
CA ASN A 105 9.18 12.96 1.69
C ASN A 105 9.44 14.13 2.64
N MET A 106 8.70 15.21 2.51
CA MET A 106 8.79 16.35 3.43
C MET A 106 8.36 15.94 4.85
N CYS A 107 7.30 15.17 4.98
CA CYS A 107 6.80 14.74 6.28
C CYS A 107 7.78 13.80 6.99
N ILE A 108 8.31 12.78 6.29
CA ILE A 108 9.27 11.85 6.89
C ILE A 108 10.60 12.54 7.22
N ALA A 109 11.06 13.48 6.40
CA ALA A 109 12.25 14.27 6.68
C ALA A 109 12.08 15.14 7.94
N GLN A 110 10.89 15.73 8.11
CA GLN A 110 10.55 16.46 9.32
C GLN A 110 10.44 15.55 10.54
N ALA A 111 9.84 14.37 10.39
CA ALA A 111 9.75 13.38 11.46
C ALA A 111 11.14 12.93 11.93
N TRP A 112 12.06 12.64 11.00
CA TRP A 112 13.45 12.33 11.33
C TRP A 112 14.15 13.46 12.09
N LYS A 113 14.01 14.70 11.59
CA LYS A 113 14.61 15.88 12.23
C LYS A 113 14.12 16.10 13.66
N ASP A 114 12.85 15.83 13.92
CA ASP A 114 12.21 16.07 15.21
C ASP A 114 12.28 14.85 16.16
N ASP A 115 12.95 13.78 15.74
CA ASP A 115 13.03 12.49 16.48
C ASP A 115 11.65 11.84 16.66
N CYS A 116 10.83 11.86 15.60
CA CYS A 116 9.47 11.31 15.55
C CYS A 116 9.39 10.11 14.60
N GLY A 117 8.42 9.23 14.85
CA GLY A 117 7.97 8.24 13.88
C GLY A 117 7.13 8.90 12.78
N TYR A 118 6.94 8.18 11.69
CA TYR A 118 6.16 8.62 10.54
C TYR A 118 5.16 7.54 10.11
N MET A 119 3.95 7.96 9.77
CA MET A 119 2.92 7.14 9.12
C MET A 119 2.53 7.77 7.80
N CYS A 120 2.47 6.93 6.77
CA CYS A 120 1.92 7.33 5.49
C CYS A 120 0.41 7.10 5.46
N THR A 121 -0.34 8.07 4.98
CA THR A 121 -1.75 7.87 4.62
C THR A 121 -2.08 8.60 3.34
N ALA A 122 -3.17 8.18 2.70
CA ALA A 122 -3.73 8.82 1.52
C ALA A 122 -5.25 8.99 1.71
N ALA A 123 -5.81 9.88 0.91
CA ALA A 123 -7.23 10.22 1.01
C ALA A 123 -8.16 9.06 0.65
N ASP A 124 -7.67 8.11 -0.14
CA ASP A 124 -8.37 6.94 -0.64
C ASP A 124 -8.05 5.65 0.13
N VAL A 125 -7.15 5.69 1.11
CA VAL A 125 -6.81 4.50 1.92
C VAL A 125 -7.74 4.40 3.12
N THR A 126 -8.53 3.34 3.14
CA THR A 126 -9.38 2.96 4.27
C THR A 126 -8.74 1.84 5.06
N TRP A 127 -8.75 1.94 6.38
CA TRP A 127 -8.11 1.00 7.29
C TRP A 127 -9.17 0.22 8.08
N SER A 128 -8.88 -1.06 8.34
CA SER A 128 -9.61 -1.80 9.36
C SER A 128 -9.40 -1.17 10.73
N ASN A 129 -10.22 -1.48 11.71
CA ASN A 129 -9.91 -1.13 13.08
C ASN A 129 -8.61 -1.84 13.54
N ARG A 130 -8.04 -1.45 14.68
CA ARG A 130 -6.77 -1.99 15.22
C ARG A 130 -5.49 -1.55 14.50
N THR A 131 -5.51 -0.54 13.64
CA THR A 131 -4.29 0.03 13.04
C THR A 131 -3.27 0.45 14.10
N GLY A 132 -3.73 0.99 15.23
CA GLY A 132 -2.87 1.36 16.35
C GLY A 132 -2.12 0.17 16.98
N TRP A 133 -2.69 -1.03 16.88
CA TRP A 133 -2.04 -2.24 17.42
C TRP A 133 -0.81 -2.66 16.59
N GLY A 134 -0.82 -2.41 15.28
CA GLY A 134 0.37 -2.63 14.45
C GLY A 134 1.53 -1.75 14.91
N VAL A 135 1.26 -0.48 15.20
CA VAL A 135 2.24 0.46 15.74
C VAL A 135 2.69 0.03 17.14
N GLU A 136 1.75 -0.27 18.04
CA GLU A 136 2.04 -0.72 19.43
C GLU A 136 2.88 -2.00 19.44
N THR A 137 2.52 -2.97 18.60
CA THR A 137 3.27 -4.24 18.50
C THR A 137 4.69 -4.00 18.01
N ALA A 138 4.87 -3.20 16.97
CA ALA A 138 6.20 -2.84 16.49
C ALA A 138 7.05 -2.18 17.58
N LEU A 139 6.47 -1.22 18.30
CA LEU A 139 7.15 -0.54 19.42
C LEU A 139 7.51 -1.51 20.55
N SER A 140 6.58 -2.39 20.95
CA SER A 140 6.79 -3.36 22.05
C SER A 140 7.87 -4.39 21.73
N LEU A 141 8.01 -4.74 20.44
CA LEU A 141 9.07 -5.62 19.94
C LEU A 141 10.41 -4.89 19.68
N GLY A 142 10.49 -3.61 20.00
CA GLY A 142 11.68 -2.79 19.71
C GLY A 142 11.97 -2.61 18.22
N LYS A 143 10.97 -2.80 17.38
CA LYS A 143 11.08 -2.59 15.93
C LYS A 143 10.97 -1.10 15.59
N ARG A 144 11.50 -0.75 14.43
CA ARG A 144 11.50 0.64 13.94
C ARG A 144 10.55 0.86 12.76
N ALA A 145 9.93 -0.19 12.26
CA ALA A 145 8.86 -0.09 11.26
C ALA A 145 7.82 -1.18 11.46
N TRP A 146 6.61 -0.87 11.01
CA TRP A 146 5.53 -1.80 10.79
C TRP A 146 5.11 -1.74 9.32
N MET A 147 5.01 -2.91 8.70
CA MET A 147 4.63 -3.07 7.31
C MET A 147 3.49 -4.07 7.14
N TYR A 148 2.71 -3.90 6.10
CA TYR A 148 1.59 -4.78 5.76
C TYR A 148 1.42 -4.90 4.25
N ALA A 149 0.77 -5.96 3.78
CA ALA A 149 0.36 -6.05 2.38
C ALA A 149 -0.81 -5.11 2.13
N GLY A 150 -0.63 -4.12 1.28
CA GLY A 150 -1.69 -3.23 0.83
C GLY A 150 -2.44 -3.81 -0.34
N TYR A 151 -3.74 -3.60 -0.36
CA TYR A 151 -4.61 -4.03 -1.44
C TYR A 151 -5.33 -2.82 -2.04
N GLY A 152 -5.63 -2.91 -3.33
CA GLY A 152 -6.53 -2.00 -4.01
C GLY A 152 -7.88 -2.67 -4.21
N ALA A 153 -8.95 -1.92 -4.05
CA ALA A 153 -10.28 -2.33 -4.46
C ALA A 153 -10.90 -1.23 -5.31
N ASP A 154 -11.80 -1.63 -6.17
CA ASP A 154 -12.63 -0.68 -6.91
C ASP A 154 -13.85 -0.21 -6.07
N GLY A 155 -14.67 0.59 -6.68
CA GLY A 155 -15.88 1.13 -6.04
C GLY A 155 -16.91 0.10 -5.58
N ARG A 156 -16.73 -1.20 -5.85
CA ARG A 156 -17.63 -2.28 -5.40
C ARG A 156 -17.67 -2.43 -3.87
N LEU A 157 -16.61 -2.00 -3.16
CA LEU A 157 -16.60 -1.96 -1.69
C LEU A 157 -17.48 -0.84 -1.10
N ILE A 158 -17.84 0.18 -1.88
CA ILE A 158 -18.56 1.35 -1.36
C ILE A 158 -19.90 1.00 -0.75
N PRO A 159 -20.79 0.23 -1.41
CA PRO A 159 -22.08 -0.15 -0.81
C PRO A 159 -21.91 -0.93 0.50
N TRP A 160 -20.84 -1.73 0.60
CA TRP A 160 -20.54 -2.47 1.80
C TRP A 160 -20.07 -1.56 2.95
N PHE A 161 -19.23 -0.55 2.69
CA PHE A 161 -18.87 0.45 3.71
C PHE A 161 -20.08 1.21 4.21
N GLU A 162 -21.00 1.62 3.30
CA GLU A 162 -22.22 2.33 3.69
C GLU A 162 -23.15 1.44 4.54
N ALA A 163 -23.27 0.15 4.23
CA ALA A 163 -24.06 -0.79 5.01
C ALA A 163 -23.49 -1.09 6.40
N ASN A 164 -22.16 -0.95 6.57
CA ASN A 164 -21.46 -1.22 7.83
C ASN A 164 -21.09 0.06 8.60
N ARG A 165 -21.60 1.21 8.16
CA ARG A 165 -21.42 2.49 8.85
C ARG A 165 -22.27 2.52 10.12
N ARG A 166 -21.66 2.87 11.24
CA ARG A 166 -22.35 3.05 12.53
C ARG A 166 -23.28 4.28 12.47
N SER A 167 -24.21 4.35 13.41
CA SER A 167 -25.15 5.49 13.51
C SER A 167 -24.46 6.84 13.78
N ASP A 168 -23.27 6.83 14.37
CA ASP A 168 -22.42 8.01 14.55
C ASP A 168 -21.56 8.34 13.30
N GLY A 169 -21.71 7.59 12.22
CA GLY A 169 -21.01 7.77 10.96
C GLY A 169 -19.62 7.14 10.89
N ILE A 170 -19.13 6.55 11.97
CA ILE A 170 -17.82 5.85 12.01
C ILE A 170 -17.88 4.54 11.21
N ILE A 171 -16.80 4.22 10.55
CA ILE A 171 -16.58 2.94 9.85
C ILE A 171 -15.69 2.09 10.74
N ASP A 172 -16.31 1.23 11.56
CA ASP A 172 -15.63 0.38 12.55
C ASP A 172 -15.70 -1.07 12.10
N ILE A 173 -14.72 -1.50 11.33
CA ILE A 173 -14.70 -2.77 10.64
C ILE A 173 -13.48 -3.57 11.08
N SER A 174 -13.70 -4.80 11.52
CA SER A 174 -12.60 -5.71 11.87
C SER A 174 -11.78 -6.10 10.64
N PRO A 175 -10.49 -6.44 10.80
CA PRO A 175 -9.66 -6.90 9.69
C PRO A 175 -10.28 -8.11 8.96
N LEU A 176 -10.88 -9.05 9.70
CA LEU A 176 -11.53 -10.23 9.12
C LEU A 176 -12.75 -9.89 8.26
N GLU A 177 -13.65 -9.01 8.75
CA GLU A 177 -14.82 -8.58 7.99
C GLU A 177 -14.41 -7.83 6.74
N PHE A 178 -13.40 -6.97 6.86
CA PHE A 178 -12.87 -6.23 5.73
C PHE A 178 -12.20 -7.17 4.71
N SER A 179 -11.45 -8.18 5.17
CA SER A 179 -10.83 -9.18 4.29
C SER A 179 -11.88 -9.97 3.49
N LYS A 180 -12.98 -10.39 4.13
CA LYS A 180 -14.11 -11.03 3.44
C LYS A 180 -14.69 -10.12 2.35
N ALA A 181 -15.01 -8.89 2.69
CA ALA A 181 -15.56 -7.94 1.74
C ALA A 181 -14.59 -7.62 0.59
N LEU A 182 -13.30 -7.53 0.88
CA LEU A 182 -12.26 -7.37 -0.16
C LEU A 182 -12.26 -8.56 -1.13
N LEU A 183 -12.35 -9.78 -0.64
CA LEU A 183 -12.38 -10.98 -1.48
C LEU A 183 -13.64 -11.05 -2.34
N ASP A 184 -14.79 -10.70 -1.77
CA ASP A 184 -16.05 -10.64 -2.50
C ASP A 184 -16.05 -9.55 -3.58
N ALA A 185 -15.40 -8.42 -3.32
CA ALA A 185 -15.28 -7.30 -4.23
C ALA A 185 -14.09 -7.43 -5.20
N SER A 186 -13.12 -8.30 -4.92
CA SER A 186 -11.96 -8.50 -5.78
C SER A 186 -12.20 -9.63 -6.78
N ASP A 187 -11.74 -9.43 -8.01
CA ASP A 187 -11.72 -10.53 -9.00
C ASP A 187 -10.64 -11.58 -8.64
N GLY A 188 -9.76 -11.27 -7.68
CA GLY A 188 -8.66 -12.13 -7.26
C GLY A 188 -9.09 -13.49 -6.72
N ALA A 189 -10.25 -13.58 -6.04
CA ALA A 189 -10.80 -14.85 -5.57
C ALA A 189 -11.45 -15.67 -6.70
N ARG A 190 -11.73 -15.06 -7.85
CA ARG A 190 -12.35 -15.68 -9.02
C ARG A 190 -11.36 -16.13 -10.08
N LEU A 191 -10.07 -15.78 -9.91
CA LEU A 191 -9.05 -16.12 -10.89
C LEU A 191 -8.69 -17.62 -10.81
N PRO A 192 -8.49 -18.32 -11.95
CA PRO A 192 -8.11 -19.71 -11.95
C PRO A 192 -6.72 -19.92 -11.31
N ASN A 193 -6.45 -21.13 -10.82
CA ASN A 193 -5.16 -21.57 -10.27
C ASN A 193 -4.03 -21.32 -11.27
N SER A 194 -3.43 -20.17 -11.24
CA SER A 194 -2.30 -19.80 -12.07
C SER A 194 -1.41 -18.85 -11.27
N ILE A 195 -0.16 -18.78 -11.64
CA ILE A 195 0.73 -17.69 -11.19
C ILE A 195 0.18 -16.44 -11.83
N GLU A 196 -0.70 -15.73 -11.12
CA GLU A 196 -1.38 -14.57 -11.66
C GLU A 196 -0.87 -13.28 -11.04
N MET A 197 -0.79 -12.30 -11.89
CA MET A 197 -0.27 -10.99 -11.54
C MET A 197 -1.38 -10.06 -11.06
N SER A 198 -1.01 -9.23 -10.09
CA SER A 198 -1.92 -8.26 -9.48
C SER A 198 -2.44 -7.22 -10.47
N ASP A 199 -3.62 -6.66 -10.17
CA ASP A 199 -4.30 -5.57 -10.90
C ASP A 199 -3.52 -4.25 -10.98
N PHE A 200 -2.38 -4.16 -10.31
CA PHE A 200 -1.46 -3.02 -10.47
C PHE A 200 -0.64 -3.13 -11.76
N GLY A 201 -1.35 -3.26 -12.88
CA GLY A 201 -0.82 -3.18 -14.23
C GLY A 201 0.47 -3.95 -14.41
N ALA A 202 0.37 -5.10 -15.03
CA ALA A 202 1.44 -5.72 -15.80
C ALA A 202 2.85 -5.82 -15.16
N SER A 203 2.98 -5.83 -13.82
CA SER A 203 4.27 -6.01 -13.16
C SER A 203 4.46 -7.45 -12.69
N PRO A 204 5.57 -8.13 -13.03
CA PRO A 204 5.89 -9.48 -12.55
C PRO A 204 6.19 -9.55 -11.05
N GLY A 205 5.84 -8.51 -10.33
CA GLY A 205 6.26 -8.30 -8.95
C GLY A 205 5.36 -8.88 -7.88
N ASN A 206 4.14 -9.30 -8.19
CA ASN A 206 3.21 -9.87 -7.22
C ASN A 206 2.68 -11.21 -7.72
N LEU A 207 3.28 -12.29 -7.27
CA LEU A 207 2.83 -13.63 -7.61
C LEU A 207 1.71 -14.07 -6.67
N ARG A 208 0.65 -14.68 -7.21
CA ARG A 208 -0.51 -15.12 -6.43
C ARG A 208 -0.79 -16.60 -6.62
N TRP A 209 -1.22 -17.25 -5.55
CA TRP A 209 -1.76 -18.61 -5.53
C TRP A 209 -3.15 -18.57 -4.91
N VAL A 210 -4.15 -18.89 -5.69
CA VAL A 210 -5.55 -18.76 -5.28
C VAL A 210 -6.04 -20.04 -4.62
N VAL A 211 -6.68 -19.93 -3.46
CA VAL A 211 -7.51 -20.97 -2.86
C VAL A 211 -8.95 -20.58 -3.13
N LYS A 212 -9.56 -21.25 -4.12
CA LYS A 212 -10.87 -20.89 -4.65
C LYS A 212 -11.90 -20.58 -3.56
N ASP A 213 -12.58 -19.45 -3.69
CA ASP A 213 -13.65 -18.94 -2.82
C ASP A 213 -13.23 -18.70 -1.34
N ARG A 214 -11.94 -18.81 -0.99
CA ARG A 214 -11.46 -18.69 0.40
C ARG A 214 -10.36 -17.65 0.58
N GLY A 215 -9.59 -17.38 -0.48
CA GLY A 215 -8.49 -16.42 -0.39
C GLY A 215 -7.34 -16.70 -1.34
N PHE A 216 -6.23 -16.04 -1.11
CA PHE A 216 -5.01 -16.23 -1.89
C PHE A 216 -3.75 -15.92 -1.08
N LEU A 217 -2.66 -16.60 -1.43
CA LEU A 217 -1.31 -16.25 -1.03
C LEU A 217 -0.73 -15.26 -2.04
N VAL A 218 -0.05 -14.24 -1.55
CA VAL A 218 0.75 -13.31 -2.37
C VAL A 218 2.21 -13.42 -1.99
N ARG A 219 3.10 -13.38 -2.97
CA ARG A 219 4.52 -13.12 -2.83
C ARG A 219 4.80 -11.71 -3.38
N PRO A 220 4.60 -10.67 -2.58
CA PRO A 220 4.71 -9.30 -3.06
C PRO A 220 6.15 -8.86 -3.12
N HIS A 221 6.48 -8.04 -4.10
CA HIS A 221 7.71 -7.26 -4.07
C HIS A 221 7.48 -5.88 -3.46
N HIS A 222 6.23 -5.39 -3.45
CA HIS A 222 5.83 -4.15 -2.79
C HIS A 222 5.05 -4.43 -1.52
N VAL A 223 5.46 -3.80 -0.43
CA VAL A 223 4.82 -3.86 0.89
C VAL A 223 4.61 -2.44 1.38
N ASN A 224 3.44 -2.15 1.90
CA ASN A 224 3.14 -0.82 2.39
C ASN A 224 3.70 -0.58 3.79
N ILE A 225 4.15 0.64 4.03
CA ILE A 225 4.56 1.09 5.35
C ILE A 225 3.33 1.58 6.11
N GLY A 226 3.01 0.91 7.20
CA GLY A 226 2.03 1.40 8.17
C GLY A 226 2.62 2.46 9.09
N TRP A 227 3.84 2.21 9.58
CA TRP A 227 4.57 3.13 10.45
C TRP A 227 6.08 2.90 10.33
N ILE A 228 6.88 3.97 10.48
CA ILE A 228 8.33 3.90 10.50
C ILE A 228 8.92 4.94 11.45
N TYR A 229 9.93 4.55 12.22
CA TYR A 229 10.78 5.45 12.98
C TYR A 229 12.16 5.51 12.31
N PRO A 230 12.45 6.52 11.49
CA PRO A 230 13.65 6.58 10.68
C PRO A 230 14.93 6.55 11.54
N GLU A 231 15.89 5.71 11.16
CA GLU A 231 17.23 5.68 11.75
C GLU A 231 18.19 6.56 10.95
N LYS A 232 18.02 6.57 9.65
CA LYS A 232 18.83 7.33 8.69
C LYS A 232 17.96 8.40 8.06
N GLY A 233 18.55 9.52 7.71
CA GLY A 233 17.82 10.56 6.99
C GLY A 233 18.69 11.72 6.53
N PRO A 234 18.12 12.68 5.80
CA PRO A 234 16.74 12.69 5.32
C PRO A 234 16.48 11.63 4.25
N VAL A 235 15.29 11.07 4.23
CA VAL A 235 14.86 10.05 3.27
C VAL A 235 14.12 10.72 2.11
N PHE A 236 14.53 10.42 0.90
CA PHE A 236 13.85 10.84 -0.32
C PHE A 236 13.52 9.60 -1.16
N CYS A 237 12.27 9.20 -1.15
CA CYS A 237 11.77 8.07 -1.90
C CYS A 237 11.31 8.54 -3.29
N ASN A 238 11.79 7.90 -4.35
CA ASN A 238 11.44 8.26 -5.73
C ASN A 238 10.19 7.51 -6.23
N HIS A 239 9.87 6.36 -5.65
CA HIS A 239 8.83 5.46 -6.17
C HIS A 239 7.59 5.35 -5.29
N GLY A 240 7.49 6.06 -4.18
CA GLY A 240 6.30 6.08 -3.34
C GLY A 240 6.57 5.69 -1.91
N THR A 241 5.51 5.31 -1.20
CA THR A 241 5.48 5.07 0.23
C THR A 241 5.54 3.57 0.57
N ASP A 242 6.19 2.80 -0.27
CA ASP A 242 6.41 1.37 -0.11
C ASP A 242 7.70 1.08 0.69
N HIS A 243 8.12 -0.17 0.68
CA HIS A 243 9.34 -0.63 1.36
C HIS A 243 10.62 0.11 0.93
N GLU A 244 10.65 0.85 -0.19
CA GLU A 244 11.80 1.69 -0.57
C GLU A 244 12.10 2.72 0.53
N MET A 245 11.05 3.32 1.10
CA MET A 245 11.20 4.24 2.24
C MET A 245 11.85 3.55 3.44
N ALA A 246 11.43 2.30 3.76
CA ALA A 246 12.04 1.54 4.85
C ALA A 246 13.50 1.18 4.53
N GLN A 247 13.79 0.78 3.32
CA GLN A 247 15.16 0.50 2.85
C GLN A 247 16.09 1.69 3.01
N LEU A 248 15.61 2.90 2.70
CA LEU A 248 16.39 4.12 2.83
C LEU A 248 16.53 4.59 4.29
N ALA A 249 15.52 4.37 5.09
CA ALA A 249 15.42 4.89 6.46
C ALA A 249 16.00 3.95 7.53
N LEU A 250 16.13 2.65 7.25
CA LEU A 250 16.56 1.63 8.21
C LEU A 250 17.87 0.95 7.78
N SER A 251 18.53 0.29 8.72
CA SER A 251 19.78 -0.42 8.44
C SER A 251 19.56 -1.82 7.85
N ASN A 252 18.49 -2.51 8.26
CA ASN A 252 18.13 -3.85 7.78
C ASN A 252 16.65 -4.16 8.05
N TRP A 253 16.13 -5.23 7.44
CA TRP A 253 14.74 -5.68 7.61
C TRP A 253 14.43 -6.31 8.97
N ASP A 254 15.43 -6.69 9.77
CA ASP A 254 15.20 -7.20 11.12
C ASP A 254 14.59 -6.13 12.04
N GLN A 255 14.69 -4.85 11.66
CA GLN A 255 14.08 -3.73 12.34
C GLN A 255 12.58 -3.56 12.01
N VAL A 256 12.03 -4.42 11.13
CA VAL A 256 10.65 -4.36 10.69
C VAL A 256 9.80 -5.42 11.40
N TYR A 257 8.64 -5.02 11.88
CA TYR A 257 7.52 -5.90 12.15
C TYR A 257 6.62 -5.94 10.91
N ALA A 258 6.24 -7.12 10.45
CA ALA A 258 5.37 -7.25 9.30
C ALA A 258 4.12 -8.06 9.67
N THR A 259 2.96 -7.56 9.24
CA THR A 259 1.68 -8.27 9.34
C THR A 259 1.43 -9.00 8.03
N TYR A 260 1.52 -10.32 8.08
CA TYR A 260 1.47 -11.19 6.90
C TYR A 260 0.07 -11.69 6.54
N ASP A 261 -0.93 -11.35 7.35
CA ASP A 261 -2.28 -11.89 7.23
C ASP A 261 -3.32 -10.78 7.31
N THR A 262 -4.23 -10.73 6.34
CA THR A 262 -5.27 -9.69 6.30
C THR A 262 -6.30 -9.81 7.41
N THR A 263 -6.42 -10.97 8.07
CA THR A 263 -7.29 -11.14 9.24
C THR A 263 -6.72 -10.50 10.51
N GLU A 264 -5.43 -10.18 10.52
CA GLU A 264 -4.78 -9.42 11.59
C GLU A 264 -4.88 -7.90 11.34
N TYR A 265 -4.64 -7.50 10.09
CA TYR A 265 -4.71 -6.10 9.67
C TYR A 265 -4.94 -5.98 8.15
N LEU A 266 -5.75 -5.00 7.76
CA LEU A 266 -5.98 -4.67 6.36
C LEU A 266 -6.06 -3.15 6.14
N GLY A 267 -5.23 -2.66 5.22
CA GLY A 267 -5.36 -1.35 4.61
C GLY A 267 -5.67 -1.50 3.12
N CYS A 268 -6.66 -0.80 2.64
CA CYS A 268 -7.10 -0.90 1.26
C CYS A 268 -7.26 0.48 0.62
N ALA A 269 -6.65 0.68 -0.53
CA ALA A 269 -6.92 1.83 -1.37
C ALA A 269 -8.20 1.59 -2.17
N ILE A 270 -9.16 2.51 -2.07
CA ILE A 270 -10.38 2.47 -2.86
C ILE A 270 -10.13 3.27 -4.15
N ASN A 271 -9.79 2.55 -5.21
CA ASN A 271 -9.55 3.16 -6.50
C ASN A 271 -10.87 3.57 -7.16
N ASP A 272 -10.90 4.81 -7.55
CA ASP A 272 -11.90 5.49 -8.38
C ASP A 272 -13.39 5.20 -8.14
N LEU A 273 -14.04 6.12 -7.43
CA LEU A 273 -15.49 6.16 -7.16
C LEU A 273 -16.37 6.30 -8.42
N GLY A 274 -15.84 6.22 -9.61
CA GLY A 274 -16.61 6.47 -10.83
C GLY A 274 -16.11 5.81 -12.10
N ASN A 275 -14.91 5.27 -12.08
CA ASN A 275 -14.42 4.41 -13.15
C ASN A 275 -14.31 3.00 -12.56
N SER A 276 -15.39 2.24 -12.62
CA SER A 276 -15.24 0.80 -12.80
C SER A 276 -14.21 0.68 -13.92
N GLY A 277 -12.98 0.29 -13.60
CA GLY A 277 -11.95 0.02 -14.59
C GLY A 277 -12.60 -0.80 -15.70
N PRO A 278 -12.14 -0.72 -16.94
CA PRO A 278 -12.75 -1.44 -18.05
C PRO A 278 -12.99 -2.87 -17.57
N GLU A 279 -14.24 -3.30 -17.72
CA GLU A 279 -14.70 -4.64 -17.33
C GLU A 279 -13.60 -5.65 -17.55
N ILE A 280 -13.16 -6.28 -16.47
CA ILE A 280 -12.05 -7.26 -16.50
C ILE A 280 -12.52 -8.55 -17.22
N GLU A 281 -13.82 -8.66 -17.53
CA GLU A 281 -14.35 -9.71 -18.36
C GLU A 281 -13.64 -9.73 -19.72
N GLY A 282 -12.81 -10.75 -19.90
CA GLY A 282 -12.06 -10.98 -21.14
C GLY A 282 -10.62 -10.45 -21.17
N LYS A 283 -10.10 -9.82 -20.11
CA LYS A 283 -8.67 -9.51 -20.05
C LYS A 283 -7.87 -10.81 -19.86
N VAL A 284 -7.10 -11.14 -20.88
CA VAL A 284 -6.04 -12.17 -20.77
C VAL A 284 -4.85 -11.48 -20.06
N TYR A 285 -4.63 -11.86 -18.80
CA TYR A 285 -3.42 -11.41 -18.09
C TYR A 285 -2.20 -12.12 -18.70
N PRO A 286 -1.10 -11.38 -18.97
CA PRO A 286 0.09 -12.02 -19.49
C PRO A 286 0.64 -13.01 -18.45
N GLN A 287 0.83 -14.26 -18.87
CA GLN A 287 1.56 -15.23 -18.06
C GLN A 287 3.05 -14.94 -18.19
N TYR A 288 3.73 -14.75 -17.06
CA TYR A 288 5.16 -14.51 -17.05
C TYR A 288 5.91 -15.81 -16.79
N SER A 289 6.95 -16.04 -17.59
CA SER A 289 7.86 -17.12 -17.31
C SER A 289 8.75 -16.79 -16.10
N ARG A 290 9.37 -17.80 -15.50
CA ARG A 290 10.34 -17.63 -14.42
C ARG A 290 11.48 -16.69 -14.80
N GLU A 291 11.89 -16.74 -16.07
CA GLU A 291 12.93 -15.86 -16.63
C GLU A 291 12.49 -14.40 -16.62
N HIS A 292 11.23 -14.11 -16.96
CA HIS A 292 10.67 -12.74 -16.89
C HIS A 292 10.68 -12.21 -15.45
N VAL A 293 10.21 -13.03 -14.50
CA VAL A 293 10.20 -12.63 -13.07
C VAL A 293 11.64 -12.44 -12.56
N ALA A 294 12.54 -13.36 -12.87
CA ALA A 294 13.95 -13.27 -12.47
C ALA A 294 14.64 -12.02 -13.05
N LEU A 295 14.36 -11.70 -14.31
CA LEU A 295 14.89 -10.50 -14.94
C LEU A 295 14.31 -9.23 -14.30
N TYR A 296 13.01 -9.22 -14.03
CA TYR A 296 12.38 -8.12 -13.31
C TYR A 296 13.04 -7.91 -11.93
N LEU A 297 13.25 -8.98 -11.16
CA LEU A 297 13.95 -8.92 -9.89
C LEU A 297 15.36 -8.35 -10.01
N LYS A 298 16.06 -8.62 -11.11
CA LYS A 298 17.40 -8.08 -11.36
C LYS A 298 17.40 -6.59 -11.66
N VAL A 299 16.47 -6.11 -12.47
CA VAL A 299 16.51 -4.72 -13.01
C VAL A 299 15.66 -3.73 -12.21
N ALA A 300 14.62 -4.19 -11.56
CA ALA A 300 13.64 -3.33 -10.91
C ALA A 300 13.63 -3.46 -9.37
N THR A 301 14.42 -4.36 -8.78
CA THR A 301 14.30 -4.65 -7.36
C THR A 301 15.61 -4.61 -6.60
N SER A 302 15.51 -4.34 -5.29
CA SER A 302 16.59 -4.41 -4.31
C SER A 302 16.56 -5.73 -3.53
N GLU A 303 17.49 -5.89 -2.60
CA GLU A 303 17.49 -7.02 -1.66
C GLU A 303 16.23 -7.03 -0.78
N TRP A 304 15.68 -5.87 -0.45
CA TRP A 304 14.46 -5.76 0.33
C TRP A 304 13.25 -6.34 -0.40
N HIS A 305 13.10 -6.06 -1.70
CA HIS A 305 12.05 -6.67 -2.53
C HIS A 305 12.15 -8.20 -2.51
N ARG A 306 13.36 -8.72 -2.71
CA ARG A 306 13.60 -10.16 -2.72
C ARG A 306 13.35 -10.80 -1.36
N HIS A 307 13.65 -10.08 -0.26
CA HIS A 307 13.32 -10.53 1.09
C HIS A 307 11.81 -10.67 1.26
N TRP A 308 11.03 -9.65 0.88
CA TRP A 308 9.57 -9.68 1.02
C TRP A 308 8.91 -10.71 0.12
N MET A 309 9.42 -10.95 -1.08
CA MET A 309 8.95 -12.04 -1.95
C MET A 309 9.15 -13.44 -1.35
N GLN A 310 10.04 -13.62 -0.42
CA GLN A 310 10.25 -14.90 0.27
C GLN A 310 9.27 -15.13 1.43
N GLN A 311 8.43 -14.14 1.75
CA GLN A 311 7.46 -14.24 2.84
C GLN A 311 6.08 -14.62 2.30
N HIS A 312 5.30 -15.34 3.11
CA HIS A 312 3.92 -15.71 2.80
C HIS A 312 2.96 -14.61 3.27
N TRP A 313 2.34 -13.91 2.32
CA TRP A 313 1.36 -12.86 2.62
C TRP A 313 -0.04 -13.36 2.24
N TRP A 314 -0.92 -13.51 3.22
CA TRP A 314 -2.23 -14.09 3.03
C TRP A 314 -3.35 -13.04 3.04
N ALA A 315 -4.24 -13.18 2.05
CA ALA A 315 -5.56 -12.53 2.08
C ALA A 315 -6.62 -13.64 2.06
N HIS A 316 -7.41 -13.76 3.13
CA HIS A 316 -8.40 -14.82 3.23
C HIS A 316 -9.61 -14.44 4.10
N ASP A 317 -10.69 -15.23 3.97
CA ASP A 317 -11.97 -15.03 4.65
C ASP A 317 -12.01 -15.55 6.11
N GLY A 318 -10.88 -15.92 6.67
CA GLY A 318 -10.75 -16.53 8.00
C GLY A 318 -10.80 -18.06 7.98
N SER A 319 -11.11 -18.69 6.84
CA SER A 319 -11.17 -20.15 6.73
C SER A 319 -9.81 -20.82 6.48
N LEU A 320 -8.75 -20.04 6.30
CA LEU A 320 -7.37 -20.48 6.04
C LEU A 320 -6.41 -20.06 7.17
N PRO A 321 -6.68 -20.39 8.44
CA PRO A 321 -5.71 -20.08 9.50
C PRO A 321 -4.40 -20.86 9.29
N PRO A 322 -3.29 -20.42 9.90
CA PRO A 322 -2.03 -21.13 9.82
C PRO A 322 -2.18 -22.62 10.16
N GLY A 323 -1.57 -23.50 9.35
CA GLY A 323 -1.60 -24.95 9.57
C GLY A 323 -2.80 -25.68 8.92
N THR A 324 -3.75 -25.01 8.28
CA THR A 324 -4.76 -25.71 7.48
C THR A 324 -4.09 -26.45 6.32
N PRO A 325 -4.56 -27.67 5.95
CA PRO A 325 -3.94 -28.46 4.90
C PRO A 325 -3.78 -27.71 3.58
N GLU A 326 -4.81 -27.02 3.13
CA GLU A 326 -4.79 -26.26 1.87
C GLU A 326 -3.81 -25.08 1.93
N ARG A 327 -3.72 -24.39 3.08
CA ARG A 327 -2.74 -23.32 3.28
C ARG A 327 -1.31 -23.87 3.21
N VAL A 328 -1.02 -24.97 3.89
CA VAL A 328 0.29 -25.65 3.87
C VAL A 328 0.66 -26.10 2.47
N GLU A 329 -0.28 -26.68 1.72
CA GLU A 329 -0.07 -27.11 0.34
C GLU A 329 0.29 -25.91 -0.58
N VAL A 330 -0.45 -24.82 -0.47
CA VAL A 330 -0.23 -23.61 -1.28
C VAL A 330 1.09 -22.93 -0.89
N GLU A 331 1.42 -22.86 0.39
CA GLU A 331 2.71 -22.33 0.86
C GLU A 331 3.87 -23.15 0.27
N ALA A 332 3.80 -24.48 0.36
CA ALA A 332 4.83 -25.37 -0.20
C ALA A 332 4.96 -25.24 -1.73
N ALA A 333 3.84 -25.17 -2.46
CA ALA A 333 3.86 -24.96 -3.90
C ALA A 333 4.49 -23.62 -4.28
N SER A 334 4.18 -22.56 -3.53
CA SER A 334 4.74 -21.24 -3.74
C SER A 334 6.25 -21.20 -3.43
N ASP A 335 6.69 -21.90 -2.40
CA ASP A 335 8.13 -21.98 -2.04
C ASP A 335 8.95 -22.65 -3.15
N ILE A 336 8.43 -23.73 -3.73
CA ILE A 336 9.05 -24.40 -4.88
C ILE A 336 9.21 -23.45 -6.06
N GLU A 337 8.16 -22.68 -6.37
CA GLU A 337 8.18 -21.74 -7.48
C GLU A 337 9.13 -20.57 -7.23
N ILE A 338 9.10 -19.98 -6.04
CA ILE A 338 10.04 -18.91 -5.66
C ILE A 338 11.49 -19.41 -5.70
N ALA A 339 11.76 -20.61 -5.19
CA ALA A 339 13.09 -21.21 -5.26
C ALA A 339 13.58 -21.37 -6.72
N ALA A 340 12.70 -21.84 -7.61
CA ALA A 340 13.01 -21.96 -9.03
C ALA A 340 13.28 -20.60 -9.70
N ILE A 341 12.50 -19.58 -9.38
CA ILE A 341 12.74 -18.20 -9.85
C ILE A 341 14.07 -17.66 -9.34
N MET A 342 14.40 -17.89 -8.06
CA MET A 342 15.66 -17.43 -7.47
C MET A 342 16.86 -18.16 -8.03
N GLU A 343 16.72 -19.42 -8.43
CA GLU A 343 17.78 -20.16 -9.16
C GLU A 343 18.06 -19.53 -10.53
N VAL A 344 16.99 -19.19 -11.29
CA VAL A 344 17.12 -18.45 -12.57
C VAL A 344 17.77 -17.09 -12.33
N TYR A 345 17.33 -16.35 -11.30
CA TYR A 345 17.90 -15.06 -10.91
C TYR A 345 19.39 -15.15 -10.65
N SER A 346 19.85 -16.18 -9.90
CA SER A 346 21.25 -16.38 -9.60
C SER A 346 22.08 -16.66 -10.85
N ARG A 347 21.54 -17.43 -11.79
CA ARG A 347 22.19 -17.68 -13.09
C ARG A 347 22.32 -16.40 -13.92
N VAL A 348 21.24 -15.63 -14.03
CA VAL A 348 21.22 -14.36 -14.76
C VAL A 348 22.19 -13.32 -14.17
N THR A 349 22.38 -13.33 -12.85
CA THR A 349 23.32 -12.42 -12.18
C THR A 349 24.78 -12.88 -12.28
N ALA A 350 25.05 -14.18 -12.20
CA ALA A 350 26.41 -14.73 -12.22
C ALA A 350 27.09 -14.61 -13.60
N PHE A 351 26.33 -14.79 -14.68
CA PHE A 351 26.93 -14.85 -16.03
C PHE A 351 27.10 -13.51 -16.74
N GLY A 352 26.55 -12.41 -16.19
CA GLY A 352 26.66 -11.09 -16.83
C GLY A 352 26.14 -11.01 -18.28
N GLY A 353 25.74 -12.15 -18.84
CA GLY A 353 25.29 -12.32 -20.21
C GLY A 353 23.77 -12.45 -20.30
N MET A 354 23.17 -11.70 -21.20
CA MET A 354 21.78 -11.87 -21.60
C MET A 354 21.70 -12.95 -22.68
N THR A 355 20.86 -13.97 -22.46
CA THR A 355 20.41 -14.79 -23.59
C THR A 355 19.55 -13.94 -24.53
N PRO A 356 19.38 -14.30 -25.81
CA PRO A 356 18.50 -13.59 -26.73
C PRO A 356 17.06 -13.45 -26.19
N GLU A 357 16.59 -14.45 -25.45
CA GLU A 357 15.27 -14.45 -24.77
C GLU A 357 15.22 -13.42 -23.63
N LEU A 358 16.25 -13.38 -22.79
CA LEU A 358 16.37 -12.41 -21.70
C LEU A 358 16.54 -11.00 -22.23
N SER A 359 17.26 -10.82 -23.33
CA SER A 359 17.39 -9.52 -24.00
C SER A 359 16.04 -8.99 -24.50
N ARG A 360 15.18 -9.85 -25.07
CA ARG A 360 13.81 -9.49 -25.46
C ARG A 360 12.93 -9.17 -24.25
N ALA A 361 13.05 -9.96 -23.19
CA ALA A 361 12.32 -9.72 -21.94
C ALA A 361 12.74 -8.40 -21.29
N GLU A 362 14.04 -8.10 -21.23
CA GLU A 362 14.56 -6.83 -20.73
C GLU A 362 14.06 -5.66 -21.57
N TRP A 363 14.04 -5.82 -22.90
CA TRP A 363 13.51 -4.81 -23.80
C TRP A 363 12.02 -4.58 -23.55
N SER A 364 11.22 -5.63 -23.41
CA SER A 364 9.80 -5.49 -23.09
C SER A 364 9.55 -4.86 -21.71
N ILE A 365 10.37 -5.14 -20.70
CA ILE A 365 10.28 -4.51 -19.38
C ILE A 365 10.63 -3.02 -19.44
N ARG A 366 11.69 -2.65 -20.15
CA ARG A 366 12.13 -1.25 -20.30
C ARG A 366 11.22 -0.43 -21.20
N HIS A 367 10.57 -1.07 -22.16
CA HIS A 367 9.66 -0.44 -23.12
C HIS A 367 8.21 -0.77 -22.83
N TRP A 368 7.94 -1.19 -21.62
CA TRP A 368 6.57 -1.34 -21.13
C TRP A 368 5.99 0.04 -20.82
N ASP A 369 6.04 0.86 -21.87
CA ASP A 369 5.22 2.03 -21.95
C ASP A 369 3.77 1.55 -21.98
N TYR A 370 2.97 2.11 -21.08
CA TYR A 370 1.52 2.08 -21.14
C TYR A 370 1.06 2.06 -22.59
N PRO A 371 0.12 1.20 -22.97
CA PRO A 371 -0.44 1.26 -24.31
C PRO A 371 -0.87 2.70 -24.53
N MET A 372 -0.16 3.38 -25.42
CA MET A 372 -0.57 4.72 -25.84
C MET A 372 -2.02 4.57 -26.28
N LYS A 373 -2.92 5.24 -25.58
CA LYS A 373 -4.29 5.39 -26.04
C LYS A 373 -4.16 5.99 -27.43
N SER A 374 -4.34 5.18 -28.47
CA SER A 374 -4.54 5.68 -29.81
C SER A 374 -5.71 6.66 -29.72
N LYS A 375 -5.41 7.90 -30.10
CA LYS A 375 -6.40 8.95 -30.22
C LYS A 375 -7.54 8.53 -31.12
#